data_c187baf3f21f29e040b1d220c5b2b99a
#
_entry.id   c187baf3f21f29e040b1d220c5b2b99a
#
_cell.length_a   1.000
_cell.length_b   1.000
_cell.length_c   1.000
_cell.angle_alpha   90.00
_cell.angle_beta   90.00
_cell.angle_gamma   90.00
#
_symmetry.space_group_name_H-M   'P 1'
#
loop_
_entity.id
_entity.type
_entity.pdbx_description
1 polymer ?
#
loop_
_entity_poly.entity_id
_entity_poly.type
_entity_poly.pdbx_seq_one_letter_code
_entity_poly.pdbx_strand_id
1 'polypeptide(L)'
;PPLGSASPGPAQPQRSVSPADYAPAHVARRQSAPPPKRGLSGCAIALIVVAVLALPVFGILAAIAIPAYQDYTHRAKLAQALLASDDYKQLVAQYYAAHRNCPTNASAGFRPPAEYASAQIASVQFGRLQDSGECAVQLELRGFDRPQLDGHKVWLAFDPGSAQWTCSSDVERATLLPQNCRN
;
A
#
# COMPACT_ATOMS: atom_id res chain seq x y z
N PRO A 1 -5.21 14.04 65.21
CA PRO A 1 -6.64 14.16 65.00
C PRO A 1 -7.36 12.96 65.58
N PRO A 2 -8.36 13.19 66.42
CA PRO A 2 -8.94 12.15 67.26
C PRO A 2 -10.11 11.44 66.58
N LEU A 3 -10.21 10.15 66.92
CA LEU A 3 -11.30 9.25 66.57
C LEU A 3 -12.58 9.63 67.30
N GLY A 4 -13.69 9.81 66.59
CA GLY A 4 -14.99 10.07 67.12
C GLY A 4 -15.66 8.80 67.65
N SER A 5 -16.08 8.85 68.92
CA SER A 5 -16.83 7.79 69.61
C SER A 5 -18.27 7.71 69.07
N ALA A 6 -18.71 6.53 68.67
CA ALA A 6 -20.12 6.28 68.37
C ALA A 6 -20.94 6.05 69.64
N SER A 7 -22.00 6.80 69.78
CA SER A 7 -23.00 6.61 70.85
C SER A 7 -23.92 5.43 70.56
N PRO A 8 -24.30 4.62 71.57
CA PRO A 8 -25.30 3.56 71.43
C PRO A 8 -26.72 4.13 71.36
N GLY A 9 -27.44 3.74 70.29
CA GLY A 9 -28.89 4.08 70.17
C GLY A 9 -29.78 3.24 71.05
N PRO A 10 -31.00 3.70 71.31
CA PRO A 10 -31.89 3.12 72.31
C PRO A 10 -32.43 1.74 71.87
N ALA A 11 -32.52 0.85 72.84
CA ALA A 11 -33.04 -0.51 72.71
C ALA A 11 -34.52 -0.52 72.27
N GLN A 12 -34.80 -1.26 71.22
CA GLN A 12 -36.15 -1.56 70.75
C GLN A 12 -36.78 -2.68 71.61
N PRO A 13 -38.05 -2.55 71.99
CA PRO A 13 -38.73 -3.58 72.77
C PRO A 13 -38.94 -4.86 71.93
N GLN A 14 -38.52 -6.00 72.46
CA GLN A 14 -38.76 -7.31 71.92
C GLN A 14 -40.27 -7.61 71.90
N ARG A 15 -40.82 -7.75 70.73
CA ARG A 15 -42.17 -8.22 70.49
C ARG A 15 -42.20 -9.72 70.69
N SER A 16 -42.88 -10.22 71.71
CA SER A 16 -43.12 -11.66 71.92
C SER A 16 -44.01 -12.21 70.82
N VAL A 17 -43.47 -13.13 70.09
CA VAL A 17 -44.19 -13.87 69.01
C VAL A 17 -44.98 -14.99 69.62
N SER A 18 -46.32 -14.94 69.47
CA SER A 18 -47.22 -15.99 69.91
C SER A 18 -47.08 -17.25 69.01
N PRO A 19 -47.23 -18.49 69.58
CA PRO A 19 -47.09 -19.72 68.83
C PRO A 19 -48.14 -19.99 67.74
N ALA A 20 -49.13 -19.09 67.62
CA ALA A 20 -50.24 -19.25 66.69
C ALA A 20 -49.96 -18.80 65.24
N ASP A 21 -48.81 -18.12 65.04
CA ASP A 21 -48.46 -17.58 63.67
C ASP A 21 -47.69 -18.52 62.77
N TYR A 22 -47.55 -19.76 63.19
CA TYR A 22 -46.93 -20.79 62.30
C TYR A 22 -47.98 -21.41 61.34
N ALA A 23 -48.47 -20.64 60.40
CA ALA A 23 -49.15 -21.19 59.23
C ALA A 23 -48.10 -21.72 58.24
N PRO A 24 -48.22 -22.95 57.74
CA PRO A 24 -47.28 -23.46 56.73
C PRO A 24 -47.37 -22.60 55.46
N ALA A 25 -46.34 -21.87 55.18
CA ALA A 25 -46.20 -21.14 53.91
C ALA A 25 -46.24 -22.17 52.77
N HIS A 26 -47.35 -22.18 52.04
CA HIS A 26 -47.42 -22.87 50.77
C HIS A 26 -46.32 -22.33 49.87
N VAL A 27 -45.27 -23.12 49.73
CA VAL A 27 -44.20 -22.86 48.75
C VAL A 27 -44.84 -22.93 47.38
N ALA A 28 -45.39 -21.81 46.94
CA ALA A 28 -45.77 -21.65 45.54
C ALA A 28 -44.50 -21.84 44.71
N ARG A 29 -44.37 -23.06 44.14
CA ARG A 29 -43.33 -23.40 43.19
C ARG A 29 -43.45 -22.40 42.04
N ARG A 30 -42.62 -21.36 42.07
CA ARG A 30 -42.45 -20.46 40.90
C ARG A 30 -42.01 -21.34 39.73
N GLN A 31 -42.97 -21.67 38.89
CA GLN A 31 -42.66 -22.24 37.58
C GLN A 31 -41.84 -21.17 36.86
N SER A 32 -40.54 -21.46 36.72
CA SER A 32 -39.67 -20.61 35.94
C SER A 32 -40.22 -20.63 34.51
N ALA A 33 -40.75 -19.48 34.08
CA ALA A 33 -41.14 -19.31 32.68
C ALA A 33 -39.95 -19.66 31.79
N PRO A 34 -40.12 -20.42 30.72
CA PRO A 34 -39.02 -20.71 29.78
C PRO A 34 -38.48 -19.38 29.27
N PRO A 35 -37.13 -19.25 29.15
CA PRO A 35 -36.53 -18.02 28.67
C PRO A 35 -37.14 -17.67 27.31
N PRO A 36 -37.46 -16.41 27.05
CA PRO A 36 -37.96 -16.00 25.75
C PRO A 36 -36.93 -16.39 24.69
N LYS A 37 -37.33 -17.18 23.73
CA LYS A 37 -36.51 -17.48 22.56
C LYS A 37 -36.23 -16.13 21.90
N ARG A 38 -35.00 -15.59 22.06
CA ARG A 38 -34.54 -14.42 21.37
C ARG A 38 -34.44 -14.76 19.88
N GLY A 39 -35.55 -14.62 19.18
CA GLY A 39 -35.54 -14.58 17.73
C GLY A 39 -34.70 -13.38 17.30
N LEU A 40 -33.85 -13.58 16.30
CA LEU A 40 -33.13 -12.46 15.66
C LEU A 40 -34.16 -11.40 15.28
N SER A 41 -33.97 -10.14 15.72
CA SER A 41 -34.87 -9.05 15.35
C SER A 41 -34.87 -8.91 13.82
N GLY A 42 -35.98 -8.54 13.21
CA GLY A 42 -36.07 -8.35 11.75
C GLY A 42 -34.95 -7.45 11.20
N CYS A 43 -34.49 -6.51 12.00
CA CYS A 43 -33.35 -5.65 11.69
C CYS A 43 -32.02 -6.43 11.59
N ALA A 44 -31.80 -7.40 12.48
CA ALA A 44 -30.60 -8.26 12.45
C ALA A 44 -30.61 -9.18 11.22
N ILE A 45 -31.77 -9.72 10.85
CA ILE A 45 -31.94 -10.55 9.65
C ILE A 45 -31.65 -9.71 8.40
N ALA A 46 -32.21 -8.50 8.32
CA ALA A 46 -31.98 -7.56 7.22
C ALA A 46 -30.49 -7.23 7.06
N LEU A 47 -29.78 -6.94 8.17
CA LEU A 47 -28.34 -6.67 8.14
C LEU A 47 -27.51 -7.87 7.68
N ILE A 48 -27.87 -9.08 8.10
CA ILE A 48 -27.20 -10.32 7.64
C ILE A 48 -27.41 -10.51 6.14
N VAL A 49 -28.62 -10.33 5.65
CA VAL A 49 -28.91 -10.46 4.21
C VAL A 49 -28.12 -9.43 3.40
N VAL A 50 -28.11 -8.18 3.83
CA VAL A 50 -27.31 -7.12 3.19
C VAL A 50 -25.82 -7.46 3.20
N ALA A 51 -25.28 -7.91 4.32
CA ALA A 51 -23.88 -8.30 4.43
C ALA A 51 -23.52 -9.48 3.51
N VAL A 52 -24.37 -10.51 3.45
CA VAL A 52 -24.16 -11.68 2.57
C VAL A 52 -24.19 -11.29 1.09
N LEU A 53 -25.03 -10.35 0.70
CA LEU A 53 -25.09 -9.86 -0.67
C LEU A 53 -23.97 -8.87 -1.00
N ALA A 54 -23.54 -8.07 -0.04
CA ALA A 54 -22.47 -7.08 -0.22
C ALA A 54 -21.08 -7.73 -0.35
N LEU A 55 -20.78 -8.77 0.42
CA LEU A 55 -19.48 -9.44 0.40
C LEU A 55 -19.02 -9.89 -0.99
N PRO A 56 -19.82 -10.62 -1.81
CA PRO A 56 -19.39 -11.01 -3.14
C PRO A 56 -19.23 -9.80 -4.08
N VAL A 57 -20.06 -8.78 -3.94
CA VAL A 57 -19.94 -7.54 -4.75
C VAL A 57 -18.63 -6.83 -4.44
N PHE A 58 -18.31 -6.62 -3.17
CA PHE A 58 -17.02 -6.02 -2.78
C PHE A 58 -15.84 -6.90 -3.17
N GLY A 59 -15.97 -8.25 -3.09
CA GLY A 59 -14.94 -9.17 -3.54
C GLY A 59 -14.63 -9.03 -5.03
N ILE A 60 -15.64 -8.93 -5.88
CA ILE A 60 -15.48 -8.73 -7.33
C ILE A 60 -14.86 -7.36 -7.63
N LEU A 61 -15.36 -6.30 -6.98
CA LEU A 61 -14.80 -4.96 -7.15
C LEU A 61 -13.33 -4.88 -6.73
N ALA A 62 -12.97 -5.48 -5.60
CA ALA A 62 -11.60 -5.55 -5.13
C ALA A 62 -10.69 -6.33 -6.10
N ALA A 63 -11.18 -7.45 -6.65
CA ALA A 63 -10.42 -8.26 -7.61
C ALA A 63 -10.06 -7.48 -8.89
N ILE A 64 -10.85 -6.50 -9.28
CA ILE A 64 -10.58 -5.63 -10.44
C ILE A 64 -9.77 -4.39 -10.04
N ALA A 65 -10.12 -3.77 -8.90
CA ALA A 65 -9.52 -2.51 -8.48
C ALA A 65 -8.06 -2.67 -8.01
N ILE A 66 -7.75 -3.76 -7.31
CA ILE A 66 -6.40 -3.98 -6.78
C ILE A 66 -5.34 -4.06 -7.89
N PRO A 67 -5.47 -4.92 -8.93
CA PRO A 67 -4.46 -4.97 -9.99
C PRO A 67 -4.37 -3.66 -10.78
N ALA A 68 -5.48 -2.99 -11.02
CA ALA A 68 -5.48 -1.69 -11.71
C ALA A 68 -4.73 -0.62 -10.90
N TYR A 69 -4.92 -0.60 -9.57
CA TYR A 69 -4.20 0.31 -8.68
C TYR A 69 -2.70 0.00 -8.63
N GLN A 70 -2.32 -1.28 -8.61
CA GLN A 70 -0.93 -1.69 -8.65
C GLN A 70 -0.25 -1.24 -9.95
N ASP A 71 -0.88 -1.43 -11.11
CA ASP A 71 -0.35 -0.98 -12.39
C ASP A 71 -0.19 0.55 -12.44
N TYR A 72 -1.11 1.29 -11.85
CA TYR A 72 -1.00 2.74 -11.72
C TYR A 72 0.21 3.15 -10.86
N THR A 73 0.38 2.52 -9.69
CA THR A 73 1.50 2.84 -8.79
C THR A 73 2.86 2.50 -9.40
N HIS A 74 2.98 1.38 -10.14
CA HIS A 74 4.21 1.03 -10.84
C HIS A 74 4.56 2.02 -11.94
N ARG A 75 3.58 2.47 -12.73
CA ARG A 75 3.80 3.53 -13.72
C ARG A 75 4.25 4.84 -13.09
N ALA A 76 3.64 5.22 -11.97
CA ALA A 76 4.04 6.43 -11.25
C ALA A 76 5.49 6.35 -10.74
N LYS A 77 5.88 5.22 -10.14
CA LYS A 77 7.27 4.98 -9.71
C LYS A 77 8.25 5.04 -10.88
N LEU A 78 7.90 4.39 -12.00
CA LEU A 78 8.75 4.41 -13.19
C LEU A 78 8.86 5.81 -13.80
N ALA A 79 7.76 6.57 -13.85
CA ALA A 79 7.80 7.96 -14.31
C ALA A 79 8.69 8.82 -13.42
N GLN A 80 8.64 8.64 -12.09
CA GLN A 80 9.55 9.33 -11.17
C GLN A 80 11.02 8.96 -11.40
N ALA A 81 11.32 7.67 -11.65
CA ALA A 81 12.67 7.23 -11.95
C ALA A 81 13.20 7.85 -13.25
N LEU A 82 12.35 7.97 -14.27
CA LEU A 82 12.70 8.61 -15.54
C LEU A 82 12.86 10.13 -15.42
N LEU A 83 12.05 10.79 -14.62
CA LEU A 83 12.24 12.22 -14.30
C LEU A 83 13.56 12.46 -13.56
N ALA A 84 13.92 11.61 -12.61
CA ALA A 84 15.21 11.66 -11.94
C ALA A 84 16.40 11.42 -12.89
N SER A 85 16.18 10.83 -14.07
CA SER A 85 17.22 10.63 -15.10
C SER A 85 17.48 11.87 -15.97
N ASP A 86 16.72 12.95 -15.82
CA ASP A 86 16.93 14.18 -16.60
C ASP A 86 18.31 14.81 -16.34
N ASP A 87 18.84 14.67 -15.13
CA ASP A 87 20.21 15.08 -14.80
C ASP A 87 21.25 14.32 -15.66
N TYR A 88 21.02 13.03 -15.89
CA TYR A 88 21.90 12.20 -16.73
C TYR A 88 21.83 12.62 -18.20
N LYS A 89 20.65 12.99 -18.69
CA LYS A 89 20.49 13.54 -20.03
C LYS A 89 21.30 14.82 -20.21
N GLN A 90 21.24 15.72 -19.23
CA GLN A 90 22.02 16.95 -19.26
C GLN A 90 23.53 16.66 -19.26
N LEU A 91 24.01 15.75 -18.43
CA LEU A 91 25.40 15.34 -18.39
C LEU A 91 25.88 14.80 -19.76
N VAL A 92 25.10 13.94 -20.40
CA VAL A 92 25.44 13.39 -21.72
C VAL A 92 25.46 14.48 -22.77
N ALA A 93 24.45 15.35 -22.81
CA ALA A 93 24.38 16.45 -23.78
C ALA A 93 25.55 17.43 -23.63
N GLN A 94 25.91 17.81 -22.40
CA GLN A 94 27.05 18.69 -22.10
C GLN A 94 28.38 18.04 -22.51
N TYR A 95 28.57 16.76 -22.16
CA TYR A 95 29.76 16.01 -22.53
C TYR A 95 29.90 15.92 -24.06
N TYR A 96 28.82 15.59 -24.76
CA TYR A 96 28.83 15.53 -26.23
C TYR A 96 29.13 16.89 -26.86
N ALA A 97 28.58 17.97 -26.33
CA ALA A 97 28.85 19.32 -26.82
C ALA A 97 30.34 19.68 -26.73
N ALA A 98 31.02 19.26 -25.65
CA ALA A 98 32.43 19.54 -25.40
C ALA A 98 33.38 18.62 -26.19
N HIS A 99 33.05 17.33 -26.30
CA HIS A 99 33.99 16.30 -26.80
C HIS A 99 33.59 15.68 -28.15
N ARG A 100 32.40 15.98 -28.65
CA ARG A 100 31.83 15.40 -29.90
C ARG A 100 31.86 13.88 -29.92
N ASN A 101 31.81 13.26 -28.77
CA ASN A 101 31.79 11.83 -28.56
C ASN A 101 30.84 11.45 -27.41
N CYS A 102 30.32 10.22 -27.41
CA CYS A 102 29.46 9.73 -26.34
C CYS A 102 30.28 9.42 -25.08
N PRO A 103 29.81 9.84 -23.90
CA PRO A 103 30.46 9.45 -22.65
C PRO A 103 30.29 7.98 -22.35
N THR A 104 31.16 7.49 -21.50
CA THR A 104 31.06 6.17 -20.84
C THR A 104 31.15 6.37 -19.33
N ASN A 105 30.89 5.34 -18.55
CA ASN A 105 31.08 5.40 -17.11
C ASN A 105 32.54 5.64 -16.66
N ALA A 106 33.50 5.42 -17.57
CA ALA A 106 34.91 5.74 -17.34
C ALA A 106 35.30 7.18 -17.74
N SER A 107 34.39 7.93 -18.35
CA SER A 107 34.65 9.32 -18.76
C SER A 107 34.72 10.25 -17.55
N ALA A 108 35.50 11.33 -17.66
CA ALA A 108 35.63 12.33 -16.60
C ALA A 108 34.26 12.94 -16.25
N GLY A 109 33.92 12.98 -14.97
CA GLY A 109 32.63 13.48 -14.45
C GLY A 109 31.55 12.40 -14.36
N PHE A 110 31.82 11.17 -14.81
CA PHE A 110 30.91 10.03 -14.67
C PHE A 110 31.40 9.06 -13.59
N ARG A 111 30.48 8.27 -13.06
CA ARG A 111 30.75 7.30 -11.98
C ARG A 111 30.50 5.87 -12.46
N PRO A 112 31.01 4.86 -11.75
CA PRO A 112 30.66 3.47 -12.00
C PRO A 112 29.14 3.22 -12.00
N PRO A 113 28.63 2.30 -12.81
CA PRO A 113 27.19 2.10 -13.01
C PRO A 113 26.39 1.91 -11.71
N ALA A 114 26.92 1.15 -10.76
CA ALA A 114 26.25 0.85 -9.49
C ALA A 114 26.18 2.06 -8.54
N GLU A 115 27.01 3.07 -8.70
CA GLU A 115 26.98 4.27 -7.86
C GLU A 115 25.79 5.20 -8.18
N TYR A 116 25.11 4.98 -9.28
CA TYR A 116 23.85 5.64 -9.64
C TYR A 116 22.62 4.93 -9.12
N ALA A 117 22.79 3.84 -8.36
CA ALA A 117 21.68 3.07 -7.85
C ALA A 117 20.75 3.90 -6.96
N SER A 118 19.45 3.68 -7.13
CA SER A 118 18.37 4.30 -6.35
C SER A 118 17.33 3.25 -5.96
N ALA A 119 16.20 3.67 -5.42
CA ALA A 119 15.12 2.74 -5.08
C ALA A 119 14.56 2.00 -6.31
N GLN A 120 14.48 2.66 -7.48
CA GLN A 120 13.91 2.11 -8.71
C GLN A 120 14.95 1.83 -9.81
N ILE A 121 16.22 2.14 -9.60
CA ILE A 121 17.29 1.96 -10.58
C ILE A 121 18.40 1.13 -9.92
N ALA A 122 18.76 0.02 -10.55
CA ALA A 122 19.86 -0.85 -10.10
C ALA A 122 21.20 -0.29 -10.53
N SER A 123 21.30 0.15 -11.78
CA SER A 123 22.52 0.69 -12.38
C SER A 123 22.21 1.67 -13.52
N VAL A 124 23.17 2.57 -13.79
CA VAL A 124 23.11 3.48 -14.95
C VAL A 124 24.37 3.29 -15.79
N GLN A 125 24.20 2.97 -17.04
CA GLN A 125 25.31 2.84 -18.01
C GLN A 125 25.22 3.94 -19.05
N PHE A 126 26.34 4.57 -19.32
CA PHE A 126 26.49 5.56 -20.38
C PHE A 126 27.29 4.96 -21.52
N GLY A 127 26.89 5.26 -22.74
CA GLY A 127 27.56 4.70 -23.91
C GLY A 127 26.94 5.15 -25.21
N ARG A 128 27.18 4.32 -26.23
CA ARG A 128 26.65 4.48 -27.60
C ARG A 128 25.78 3.28 -27.93
N LEU A 129 24.60 3.53 -28.49
CA LEU A 129 23.79 2.46 -29.07
C LEU A 129 24.49 1.85 -30.28
N GLN A 130 24.51 0.53 -30.35
CA GLN A 130 25.21 -0.19 -31.45
C GLN A 130 24.49 0.00 -32.79
N ASP A 131 23.16 0.07 -32.76
CA ASP A 131 22.34 0.10 -33.97
C ASP A 131 22.29 1.50 -34.61
N SER A 132 22.12 2.54 -33.83
CA SER A 132 21.97 3.93 -34.32
C SER A 132 23.25 4.77 -34.18
N GLY A 133 24.14 4.37 -33.30
CA GLY A 133 25.32 5.17 -32.96
C GLY A 133 25.06 6.39 -32.09
N GLU A 134 23.83 6.58 -31.63
CA GLU A 134 23.42 7.65 -30.73
C GLU A 134 23.99 7.47 -29.32
N CYS A 135 24.22 8.56 -28.61
CA CYS A 135 24.60 8.50 -27.21
C CYS A 135 23.41 8.05 -26.37
N ALA A 136 23.62 7.14 -25.45
CA ALA A 136 22.54 6.60 -24.65
C ALA A 136 22.87 6.54 -23.16
N VAL A 137 21.79 6.65 -22.38
CA VAL A 137 21.73 6.32 -20.96
C VAL A 137 20.90 5.07 -20.84
N GLN A 138 21.49 3.96 -20.38
CA GLN A 138 20.80 2.73 -20.07
C GLN A 138 20.53 2.67 -18.57
N LEU A 139 19.27 2.54 -18.22
CA LEU A 139 18.79 2.38 -16.83
C LEU A 139 18.37 0.92 -16.65
N GLU A 140 18.91 0.24 -15.66
CA GLU A 140 18.44 -1.07 -15.22
C GLU A 140 17.45 -0.89 -14.07
N LEU A 141 16.24 -1.43 -14.23
CA LEU A 141 15.15 -1.25 -13.29
C LEU A 141 15.24 -2.21 -12.10
N ARG A 142 14.79 -1.78 -10.91
CA ARG A 142 14.65 -2.61 -9.71
C ARG A 142 13.59 -2.05 -8.75
N GLY A 143 13.17 -2.85 -7.76
CA GLY A 143 12.35 -2.41 -6.63
C GLY A 143 10.89 -2.15 -6.98
N PHE A 144 10.41 -2.77 -8.05
CA PHE A 144 9.00 -2.76 -8.41
C PHE A 144 8.25 -3.98 -7.87
N ASP A 145 8.98 -4.98 -7.34
CA ASP A 145 8.42 -6.27 -6.91
C ASP A 145 7.64 -6.96 -8.04
N ARG A 146 8.10 -6.76 -9.29
CA ARG A 146 7.50 -7.30 -10.52
C ARG A 146 8.59 -7.80 -11.49
N PRO A 147 8.57 -9.09 -11.83
CA PRO A 147 9.52 -9.66 -12.79
C PRO A 147 9.45 -9.01 -14.19
N GLN A 148 8.30 -8.41 -14.53
CA GLN A 148 8.12 -7.71 -15.81
C GLN A 148 8.78 -6.31 -15.85
N LEU A 149 9.31 -5.84 -14.73
CA LEU A 149 10.01 -4.56 -14.61
C LEU A 149 11.41 -4.73 -14.02
N ASP A 150 11.55 -5.53 -12.96
CA ASP A 150 12.82 -5.72 -12.27
C ASP A 150 13.81 -6.49 -13.16
N GLY A 151 15.01 -5.94 -13.32
CA GLY A 151 16.05 -6.46 -14.21
C GLY A 151 15.92 -6.02 -15.66
N HIS A 152 14.78 -5.43 -16.06
CA HIS A 152 14.61 -4.88 -17.40
C HIS A 152 15.30 -3.53 -17.57
N LYS A 153 15.52 -3.16 -18.83
CA LYS A 153 16.28 -1.98 -19.20
C LYS A 153 15.43 -0.95 -19.93
N VAL A 154 15.74 0.30 -19.66
CA VAL A 154 15.21 1.45 -20.39
C VAL A 154 16.39 2.21 -20.97
N TRP A 155 16.32 2.54 -22.23
CA TRP A 155 17.33 3.34 -22.95
C TRP A 155 16.76 4.70 -23.28
N LEU A 156 17.52 5.72 -22.91
CA LEU A 156 17.29 7.11 -23.31
C LEU A 156 18.36 7.46 -24.31
N ALA A 157 18.00 7.55 -25.58
CA ALA A 157 18.92 7.84 -26.67
C ALA A 157 18.89 9.32 -27.04
N PHE A 158 20.05 9.90 -27.23
CA PHE A 158 20.27 11.30 -27.60
C PHE A 158 20.69 11.38 -29.06
N ASP A 159 19.86 12.02 -29.88
CA ASP A 159 20.23 12.43 -31.23
C ASP A 159 20.91 13.79 -31.21
N PRO A 160 22.23 13.87 -31.46
CA PRO A 160 22.93 15.13 -31.45
C PRO A 160 22.54 16.07 -32.61
N GLY A 161 21.96 15.54 -33.68
CA GLY A 161 21.56 16.34 -34.86
C GLY A 161 20.31 17.17 -34.57
N SER A 162 19.33 16.60 -33.90
CA SER A 162 18.08 17.27 -33.54
C SER A 162 18.04 17.75 -32.08
N ALA A 163 19.02 17.36 -31.27
CA ALA A 163 19.04 17.54 -29.81
C ALA A 163 17.83 16.94 -29.10
N GLN A 164 17.24 15.89 -29.68
CA GLN A 164 16.07 15.20 -29.15
C GLN A 164 16.46 13.94 -28.37
N TRP A 165 15.61 13.60 -27.42
CA TRP A 165 15.72 12.37 -26.65
C TRP A 165 14.59 11.42 -27.02
N THR A 166 14.93 10.18 -27.31
CA THR A 166 13.99 9.09 -27.51
C THR A 166 14.10 8.10 -26.36
N CYS A 167 13.01 7.37 -26.10
CA CYS A 167 12.96 6.37 -25.05
C CYS A 167 12.54 5.04 -25.65
N SER A 168 13.26 3.97 -25.32
CA SER A 168 12.94 2.59 -25.66
C SER A 168 13.16 1.66 -24.46
N SER A 169 12.62 0.46 -24.50
CA SER A 169 12.73 -0.51 -23.38
C SER A 169 12.58 -1.93 -23.89
N ASP A 170 13.15 -2.89 -23.15
CA ASP A 170 12.92 -4.32 -23.33
C ASP A 170 11.77 -4.88 -22.48
N VAL A 171 11.02 -3.99 -21.80
CA VAL A 171 9.83 -4.37 -21.04
C VAL A 171 8.72 -4.84 -21.98
N GLU A 172 8.37 -6.12 -21.93
CA GLU A 172 7.37 -6.73 -22.83
C GLU A 172 5.99 -6.07 -22.72
N ARG A 173 5.58 -5.70 -21.50
CA ARG A 173 4.27 -5.07 -21.26
C ARG A 173 4.36 -3.56 -21.42
N ALA A 174 4.18 -3.06 -22.65
CA ALA A 174 4.21 -1.64 -22.95
C ALA A 174 3.25 -0.79 -22.09
N THR A 175 2.15 -1.39 -21.58
CA THR A 175 1.20 -0.67 -20.72
C THR A 175 1.78 -0.26 -19.35
N LEU A 176 2.88 -0.87 -18.92
CA LEU A 176 3.58 -0.47 -17.69
C LEU A 176 4.51 0.72 -17.92
N LEU A 177 4.86 1.01 -19.15
CA LEU A 177 5.74 2.11 -19.51
C LEU A 177 4.98 3.44 -19.66
N PRO A 178 5.63 4.59 -19.40
CA PRO A 178 5.14 5.90 -19.81
C PRO A 178 4.94 5.96 -21.35
N GLN A 179 4.07 6.85 -21.80
CA GLN A 179 3.69 6.90 -23.23
C GLN A 179 4.89 7.12 -24.16
N ASN A 180 5.85 7.92 -23.76
CA ASN A 180 7.05 8.24 -24.52
C ASN A 180 8.09 7.10 -24.61
N CYS A 181 7.90 6.00 -23.87
CA CYS A 181 8.75 4.80 -23.90
C CYS A 181 8.02 3.56 -24.42
N ARG A 182 6.84 3.72 -25.00
CA ARG A 182 6.05 2.65 -25.61
C ARG A 182 6.31 2.62 -27.11
N ASN A 183 7.33 1.91 -27.53
CA ASN A 183 7.60 1.67 -28.94
C ASN A 183 7.18 0.26 -29.32
#